data_00d39d565eb8bcc7ae86b640ae4961eb
#
_entry.id   00d39d565eb8bcc7ae86b640ae4961eb
#
_cell.length_a   1.000
_cell.length_b   1.000
_cell.length_c   1.000
_cell.angle_alpha   90.00
_cell.angle_beta   90.00
_cell.angle_gamma   90.00
#
_symmetry.space_group_name_H-M   'P 1'
#
loop_
_entity.id
_entity.type
_entity.pdbx_description
1 polymer ?
#
loop_
_entity_poly.entity_id
_entity_poly.type
_entity_poly.pdbx_seq_one_letter_code
_entity_poly.pdbx_strand_id
1 'polypeptide(L)'
;MRKIVITTFSDKITAVTFEEGRPSLINVYDKNDSDKEAALLGNVYIGRVQNVVKNINSAFVEIAKDVVCYYSLNDNTQHHFLNRKNTGKVCQGDLMLVQVSKEAIKTKVPSVSSQISITGNYIVMSLDDKGEVAVSAKIRDNHFRKNIQEKLKPYIEASDGRMSFVVRTAAYKADENELLKEAEYMSGLEQSIHIKSTSRPAFTCLYRKEEQYVADIREYKLTNSDSIVSDEPELLENITSGVP
;
A
#
# COMPACT_ATOMS: atom_id res chain seq x y z
N MET A 1 -15.59 -19.60 20.06
CA MET A 1 -15.82 -19.75 18.59
C MET A 1 -16.40 -18.46 18.07
N ARG A 2 -15.68 -17.81 17.18
CA ARG A 2 -16.15 -16.59 16.50
C ARG A 2 -16.64 -16.96 15.11
N LYS A 3 -17.68 -16.28 14.64
CA LYS A 3 -18.17 -16.38 13.27
C LYS A 3 -18.26 -14.97 12.70
N ILE A 4 -17.63 -14.72 11.56
CA ILE A 4 -17.74 -13.46 10.83
C ILE A 4 -18.65 -13.70 9.63
N VAL A 5 -19.72 -12.94 9.55
CA VAL A 5 -20.62 -12.92 8.38
C VAL A 5 -20.36 -11.63 7.62
N ILE A 6 -19.98 -11.76 6.36
CA ILE A 6 -19.69 -10.62 5.50
C ILE A 6 -20.61 -10.66 4.26
N THR A 7 -21.22 -9.54 3.94
CA THR A 7 -22.17 -9.42 2.82
C THR A 7 -22.16 -8.00 2.28
N THR A 8 -22.59 -7.82 1.05
CA THR A 8 -22.83 -6.50 0.46
C THR A 8 -24.30 -6.13 0.59
N PHE A 9 -24.58 -4.92 1.05
CA PHE A 9 -25.90 -4.33 1.02
C PHE A 9 -25.83 -2.95 0.34
N SER A 10 -26.46 -2.82 -0.83
CA SER A 10 -26.34 -1.64 -1.69
C SER A 10 -24.87 -1.38 -2.09
N ASP A 11 -24.33 -0.26 -1.70
CA ASP A 11 -22.94 0.20 -1.94
C ASP A 11 -22.01 0.01 -0.73
N LYS A 12 -22.42 -0.83 0.24
CA LYS A 12 -21.66 -1.08 1.48
C LYS A 12 -21.34 -2.55 1.66
N ILE A 13 -20.14 -2.83 2.12
CA ILE A 13 -19.76 -4.14 2.64
C ILE A 13 -19.98 -4.11 4.15
N THR A 14 -20.74 -5.05 4.67
CA THR A 14 -21.04 -5.16 6.09
C THR A 14 -20.45 -6.45 6.63
N ALA A 15 -19.60 -6.34 7.66
CA ALA A 15 -19.04 -7.46 8.39
C ALA A 15 -19.61 -7.51 9.81
N VAL A 16 -20.26 -8.61 10.18
CA VAL A 16 -20.81 -8.83 11.50
C VAL A 16 -20.04 -9.96 12.19
N THR A 17 -19.41 -9.64 13.30
CA THR A 17 -18.72 -10.63 14.14
C THR A 17 -19.68 -11.15 15.20
N PHE A 18 -19.82 -12.47 15.28
CA PHE A 18 -20.56 -13.17 16.30
C PHE A 18 -19.61 -13.86 17.26
N GLU A 19 -19.86 -13.72 18.56
CA GLU A 19 -19.20 -14.45 19.63
C GLU A 19 -20.25 -15.25 20.39
N GLU A 20 -20.06 -16.55 20.50
CA GLU A 20 -21.01 -17.47 21.15
C GLU A 20 -22.45 -17.34 20.62
N GLY A 21 -22.57 -17.08 19.29
CA GLY A 21 -23.86 -16.95 18.62
C GLY A 21 -24.55 -15.59 18.79
N ARG A 22 -23.91 -14.62 19.45
CA ARG A 22 -24.43 -13.25 19.60
C ARG A 22 -23.60 -12.25 18.81
N PRO A 23 -24.22 -11.26 18.13
CA PRO A 23 -23.46 -10.22 17.46
C PRO A 23 -22.68 -9.40 18.49
N SER A 24 -21.36 -9.28 18.30
CA SER A 24 -20.45 -8.55 19.17
C SER A 24 -19.94 -7.26 18.52
N LEU A 25 -19.79 -7.26 17.17
CA LEU A 25 -19.29 -6.11 16.44
C LEU A 25 -19.91 -6.05 15.05
N ILE A 26 -20.20 -4.85 14.57
CA ILE A 26 -20.66 -4.57 13.21
C ILE A 26 -19.75 -3.51 12.61
N ASN A 27 -19.08 -3.84 11.51
CA ASN A 27 -18.29 -2.92 10.70
C ASN A 27 -18.97 -2.72 9.35
N VAL A 28 -18.94 -1.49 8.86
CA VAL A 28 -19.50 -1.12 7.57
C VAL A 28 -18.43 -0.39 6.77
N TYR A 29 -18.19 -0.84 5.54
CA TYR A 29 -17.18 -0.30 4.63
C TYR A 29 -17.86 0.15 3.34
N ASP A 30 -17.27 1.13 2.66
CA ASP A 30 -17.70 1.50 1.32
C ASP A 30 -17.29 0.40 0.33
N LYS A 31 -18.22 -0.06 -0.51
CA LYS A 31 -17.89 -0.94 -1.63
C LYS A 31 -17.21 -0.09 -2.71
N ASN A 32 -15.98 -0.45 -3.06
CA ASN A 32 -15.30 0.24 -4.14
C ASN A 32 -15.98 -0.05 -5.47
N ASP A 33 -16.35 0.99 -6.20
CA ASP A 33 -16.91 0.90 -7.54
C ASP A 33 -15.83 0.35 -8.49
N SER A 34 -16.10 -0.75 -9.19
CA SER A 34 -15.16 -1.38 -10.12
C SER A 34 -14.62 -0.41 -11.18
N ASP A 35 -15.42 0.58 -11.59
CA ASP A 35 -15.01 1.60 -12.54
C ASP A 35 -14.02 2.65 -11.95
N LYS A 36 -13.95 2.77 -10.63
CA LYS A 36 -12.98 3.62 -9.91
C LYS A 36 -11.77 2.86 -9.39
N GLU A 37 -11.75 1.56 -9.56
CA GLU A 37 -10.74 0.66 -8.99
C GLU A 37 -9.30 1.01 -9.39
N ALA A 38 -9.12 1.59 -10.57
CA ALA A 38 -7.80 1.98 -11.06
C ALA A 38 -7.15 3.13 -10.26
N ALA A 39 -7.92 3.98 -9.57
CA ALA A 39 -7.38 5.13 -8.84
C ALA A 39 -7.63 5.05 -7.32
N LEU A 40 -7.64 3.83 -6.75
CA LEU A 40 -7.78 3.63 -5.31
C LEU A 40 -6.53 4.07 -4.56
N LEU A 41 -6.77 4.75 -3.44
CA LEU A 41 -5.72 5.28 -2.56
C LEU A 41 -4.71 4.20 -2.15
N GLY A 42 -3.44 4.48 -2.41
CA GLY A 42 -2.34 3.61 -2.03
C GLY A 42 -1.89 2.61 -3.10
N ASN A 43 -2.67 2.41 -4.18
CA ASN A 43 -2.26 1.56 -5.29
C ASN A 43 -1.04 2.14 -6.02
N VAL A 44 -0.12 1.27 -6.47
CA VAL A 44 1.11 1.66 -7.16
C VAL A 44 1.06 1.21 -8.61
N TYR A 45 1.40 2.12 -9.53
CA TYR A 45 1.29 1.91 -10.98
C TYR A 45 2.57 2.29 -11.73
N ILE A 46 2.73 1.71 -12.92
CA ILE A 46 3.57 2.27 -13.98
C ILE A 46 2.73 3.31 -14.73
N GLY A 47 2.89 4.58 -14.37
CA GLY A 47 2.19 5.69 -15.02
C GLY A 47 2.98 6.25 -16.21
N ARG A 48 2.26 6.81 -17.18
CA ARG A 48 2.83 7.54 -18.32
C ARG A 48 2.50 9.02 -18.22
N VAL A 49 3.50 9.88 -18.29
CA VAL A 49 3.29 11.32 -18.33
C VAL A 49 2.65 11.72 -19.67
N GLN A 50 1.41 12.17 -19.63
CA GLN A 50 0.70 12.66 -20.80
C GLN A 50 1.05 14.10 -21.13
N ASN A 51 1.15 14.95 -20.12
CA ASN A 51 1.38 16.38 -20.30
C ASN A 51 2.09 16.98 -19.07
N VAL A 52 2.86 18.03 -19.30
CA VAL A 52 3.52 18.86 -18.26
C VAL A 52 3.03 20.29 -18.40
N VAL A 53 2.39 20.80 -17.35
CA VAL A 53 1.81 22.15 -17.30
C VAL A 53 2.67 23.03 -16.41
N LYS A 54 3.56 23.81 -17.04
CA LYS A 54 4.55 24.64 -16.37
C LYS A 54 3.92 25.71 -15.46
N ASN A 55 2.82 26.32 -15.91
CA ASN A 55 2.18 27.42 -15.18
C ASN A 55 1.69 27.05 -13.77
N ILE A 56 1.37 25.78 -13.54
CA ILE A 56 0.94 25.25 -12.24
C ILE A 56 1.97 24.29 -11.65
N ASN A 57 3.15 24.20 -12.24
CA ASN A 57 4.24 23.32 -11.85
C ASN A 57 3.78 21.87 -11.58
N SER A 58 3.11 21.29 -12.58
CA SER A 58 2.47 19.97 -12.43
C SER A 58 2.53 19.18 -13.73
N ALA A 59 2.32 17.88 -13.62
CA ALA A 59 2.13 16.98 -14.74
C ALA A 59 0.81 16.22 -14.61
N PHE A 60 0.34 15.67 -15.70
CA PHE A 60 -0.78 14.73 -15.74
C PHE A 60 -0.23 13.37 -16.14
N VAL A 61 -0.50 12.38 -15.29
CA VAL A 61 0.01 11.01 -15.41
C VAL A 61 -1.16 10.06 -15.58
N GLU A 62 -1.18 9.35 -16.70
CA GLU A 62 -2.15 8.29 -16.95
C GLU A 62 -1.67 7.00 -16.29
N ILE A 63 -2.52 6.36 -15.48
CA ILE A 63 -2.21 5.14 -14.73
C ILE A 63 -2.99 3.91 -15.24
N ALA A 64 -4.09 4.14 -15.94
CA ALA A 64 -4.88 3.14 -16.64
C ALA A 64 -5.55 3.80 -17.84
N LYS A 65 -6.17 3.03 -18.73
CA LYS A 65 -6.89 3.58 -19.89
C LYS A 65 -7.91 4.62 -19.43
N ASP A 66 -7.79 5.84 -19.95
CA ASP A 66 -8.64 6.99 -19.65
C ASP A 66 -8.64 7.47 -18.18
N VAL A 67 -7.73 6.94 -17.34
CA VAL A 67 -7.56 7.36 -15.94
C VAL A 67 -6.33 8.23 -15.79
N VAL A 68 -6.55 9.54 -15.84
CA VAL A 68 -5.50 10.56 -15.77
C VAL A 68 -5.47 11.19 -14.38
N CYS A 69 -4.30 11.23 -13.76
CA CYS A 69 -4.07 11.73 -12.42
C CYS A 69 -3.23 13.00 -12.42
N TYR A 70 -3.48 13.85 -11.44
CA TYR A 70 -2.65 15.04 -11.15
C TYR A 70 -1.37 14.64 -10.43
N TYR A 71 -0.24 15.18 -10.85
CA TYR A 71 1.08 14.99 -10.26
C TYR A 71 1.74 16.35 -9.98
N SER A 72 1.91 16.71 -8.71
CA SER A 72 2.54 17.96 -8.30
C SER A 72 4.06 17.85 -8.40
N LEU A 73 4.70 18.73 -9.19
CA LEU A 73 6.17 18.79 -9.27
C LEU A 73 6.79 19.48 -8.05
N ASN A 74 6.00 20.27 -7.30
CA ASN A 74 6.46 20.91 -6.07
C ASN A 74 6.59 19.89 -4.91
N ASP A 75 5.63 18.97 -4.83
CA ASP A 75 5.57 17.99 -3.73
C ASP A 75 6.46 16.77 -4.00
N ASN A 76 6.78 16.51 -5.26
CA ASN A 76 7.58 15.38 -5.71
C ASN A 76 8.94 15.84 -6.20
N THR A 77 9.94 15.80 -5.33
CA THR A 77 11.33 16.21 -5.67
C THR A 77 12.18 15.05 -6.18
N GLN A 78 11.80 13.83 -5.88
CA GLN A 78 12.42 12.59 -6.36
C GLN A 78 11.45 11.89 -7.31
N HIS A 79 11.94 11.46 -8.48
CA HIS A 79 11.14 10.81 -9.51
C HIS A 79 11.72 9.44 -9.84
N HIS A 80 10.88 8.40 -9.87
CA HIS A 80 11.28 7.04 -10.22
C HIS A 80 10.99 6.77 -11.70
N PHE A 81 11.88 7.25 -12.59
CA PHE A 81 11.78 7.01 -14.03
C PHE A 81 12.14 5.56 -14.37
N LEU A 82 11.37 4.96 -15.28
CA LEU A 82 11.55 3.57 -15.71
C LEU A 82 12.12 3.45 -17.12
N ASN A 83 11.89 4.42 -17.99
CA ASN A 83 12.31 4.39 -19.39
C ASN A 83 13.56 5.26 -19.70
N ARG A 84 14.10 5.93 -18.72
CA ARG A 84 15.32 6.75 -18.84
C ARG A 84 16.01 7.01 -17.51
N LYS A 85 17.23 7.51 -17.55
CA LYS A 85 17.94 7.95 -16.34
C LYS A 85 17.25 9.17 -15.73
N ASN A 86 17.26 9.25 -14.41
CA ASN A 86 16.71 10.40 -13.68
C ASN A 86 17.55 11.66 -13.94
N THR A 87 16.94 12.67 -14.57
CA THR A 87 17.52 13.99 -14.83
C THR A 87 16.90 15.08 -13.98
N GLY A 88 16.04 14.71 -13.01
CA GLY A 88 15.29 15.63 -12.16
C GLY A 88 14.16 16.38 -12.87
N LYS A 89 13.98 16.21 -14.19
CA LYS A 89 12.95 16.92 -14.97
C LYS A 89 11.96 15.93 -15.58
N VAL A 90 10.69 16.11 -15.28
CA VAL A 90 9.59 15.33 -15.86
C VAL A 90 9.25 15.84 -17.26
N CYS A 91 9.12 14.92 -18.22
CA CYS A 91 8.79 15.21 -19.60
C CYS A 91 7.60 14.36 -20.07
N GLN A 92 6.91 14.83 -21.10
CA GLN A 92 5.87 14.05 -21.77
C GLN A 92 6.44 12.73 -22.31
N GLY A 93 5.74 11.64 -22.12
CA GLY A 93 6.15 10.29 -22.52
C GLY A 93 7.00 9.54 -21.50
N ASP A 94 7.42 10.18 -20.40
CA ASP A 94 8.12 9.49 -19.32
C ASP A 94 7.24 8.39 -18.71
N LEU A 95 7.85 7.23 -18.46
CA LEU A 95 7.28 6.19 -17.64
C LEU A 95 7.82 6.32 -16.21
N MET A 96 6.92 6.36 -15.26
CA MET A 96 7.25 6.61 -13.86
C MET A 96 6.51 5.63 -12.94
N LEU A 97 7.19 5.22 -11.87
CA LEU A 97 6.53 4.56 -10.76
C LEU A 97 5.79 5.61 -9.93
N VAL A 98 4.50 5.44 -9.74
CA VAL A 98 3.65 6.39 -9.00
C VAL A 98 2.64 5.66 -8.11
N GLN A 99 2.33 6.27 -6.97
CA GLN A 99 1.30 5.81 -6.02
C GLN A 99 0.13 6.77 -6.01
N VAL A 100 -1.10 6.26 -6.00
CA VAL A 100 -2.29 7.08 -5.80
C VAL A 100 -2.28 7.65 -4.38
N SER A 101 -2.20 8.97 -4.28
CA SER A 101 -2.11 9.71 -3.02
C SER A 101 -3.42 10.37 -2.60
N LYS A 102 -4.33 10.59 -3.56
CA LYS A 102 -5.70 11.09 -3.32
C LYS A 102 -6.62 10.53 -4.39
N GLU A 103 -7.79 10.08 -3.98
CA GLU A 103 -8.85 9.66 -4.88
C GLU A 103 -9.55 10.85 -5.55
N ALA A 104 -10.31 10.58 -6.60
CA ALA A 104 -11.12 11.59 -7.25
C ALA A 104 -12.21 12.13 -6.30
N ILE A 105 -12.35 13.45 -6.24
CA ILE A 105 -13.38 14.09 -5.42
C ILE A 105 -14.17 15.06 -6.31
N LYS A 106 -15.47 14.78 -6.52
CA LYS A 106 -16.36 15.59 -7.36
C LYS A 106 -15.79 15.71 -8.78
N THR A 107 -15.39 16.93 -9.17
CA THR A 107 -14.82 17.26 -10.48
C THR A 107 -13.29 17.19 -10.52
N LYS A 108 -12.62 16.91 -9.39
CA LYS A 108 -11.15 16.84 -9.32
C LYS A 108 -10.68 15.44 -9.67
N VAL A 109 -9.74 15.36 -10.59
CA VAL A 109 -9.05 14.10 -10.91
C VAL A 109 -8.28 13.57 -9.71
N PRO A 110 -8.05 12.24 -9.61
CA PRO A 110 -7.21 11.67 -8.57
C PRO A 110 -5.79 12.24 -8.64
N SER A 111 -5.04 12.14 -7.55
CA SER A 111 -3.65 12.57 -7.49
C SER A 111 -2.71 11.40 -7.27
N VAL A 112 -1.55 11.46 -7.91
CA VAL A 112 -0.47 10.49 -7.70
C VAL A 112 0.81 11.18 -7.21
N SER A 113 1.67 10.40 -6.55
CA SER A 113 2.94 10.83 -6.01
C SER A 113 4.04 9.83 -6.35
N SER A 114 5.28 10.29 -6.48
CA SER A 114 6.47 9.45 -6.51
C SER A 114 6.98 9.07 -5.11
N GLN A 115 6.43 9.65 -4.05
CA GLN A 115 6.71 9.26 -2.68
C GLN A 115 5.90 7.99 -2.35
N ILE A 116 6.45 6.83 -2.73
CA ILE A 116 5.77 5.55 -2.58
C ILE A 116 6.00 5.04 -1.17
N SER A 117 4.89 4.77 -0.46
CA SER A 117 4.91 4.32 0.92
C SER A 117 3.84 3.26 1.16
N ILE A 118 4.23 2.11 1.72
CA ILE A 118 3.34 1.01 2.05
C ILE A 118 3.38 0.79 3.56
N THR A 119 2.22 0.93 4.19
CA THR A 119 2.08 0.89 5.64
C THR A 119 1.60 -0.48 6.09
N GLY A 120 2.40 -1.15 6.90
CA GLY A 120 2.03 -2.34 7.65
C GLY A 120 1.64 -2.04 9.10
N ASN A 121 1.50 -3.07 9.91
CA ASN A 121 1.15 -2.96 11.33
C ASN A 121 2.30 -2.34 12.13
N TYR A 122 3.52 -2.81 11.91
CA TYR A 122 4.71 -2.49 12.69
C TYR A 122 5.72 -1.65 11.92
N ILE A 123 5.71 -1.71 10.60
CA ILE A 123 6.68 -1.08 9.70
C ILE A 123 5.97 -0.27 8.62
N VAL A 124 6.53 0.86 8.26
CA VAL A 124 6.22 1.56 7.02
C VAL A 124 7.42 1.39 6.09
N MET A 125 7.20 0.83 4.91
CA MET A 125 8.20 0.75 3.84
C MET A 125 8.05 1.95 2.93
N SER A 126 9.16 2.60 2.58
CA SER A 126 9.21 3.67 1.57
C SER A 126 10.19 3.28 0.46
N LEU A 127 9.85 3.56 -0.79
CA LEU A 127 10.76 3.45 -1.93
C LEU A 127 11.40 4.82 -2.15
N ASP A 128 12.58 5.07 -1.58
CA ASP A 128 13.18 6.41 -1.51
C ASP A 128 14.69 6.45 -1.82
N ASP A 129 15.29 5.31 -2.18
CA ASP A 129 16.71 5.16 -2.50
C ASP A 129 17.67 5.67 -1.39
N LYS A 130 17.21 5.71 -0.12
CA LYS A 130 18.04 6.12 1.02
C LYS A 130 18.66 4.96 1.76
N GLY A 131 17.98 3.83 1.80
CA GLY A 131 18.46 2.63 2.46
C GLY A 131 18.57 2.76 3.98
N GLU A 132 17.59 3.40 4.62
CA GLU A 132 17.62 3.70 6.05
C GLU A 132 16.62 2.89 6.86
N VAL A 133 16.96 2.61 8.13
CA VAL A 133 16.00 2.12 9.13
C VAL A 133 15.82 3.19 10.19
N ALA A 134 14.70 3.88 10.12
CA ALA A 134 14.27 4.83 11.14
C ALA A 134 13.36 4.17 12.18
N VAL A 135 13.33 4.70 13.41
CA VAL A 135 12.44 4.25 14.48
C VAL A 135 11.64 5.43 14.99
N SER A 136 10.33 5.24 15.17
CA SER A 136 9.44 6.28 15.68
C SER A 136 10.03 7.02 16.88
N ALA A 137 9.99 8.35 16.86
CA ALA A 137 10.49 9.19 17.95
C ALA A 137 9.73 8.97 19.28
N LYS A 138 8.53 8.38 19.22
CA LYS A 138 7.75 8.02 20.41
C LYS A 138 8.34 6.84 21.19
N ILE A 139 9.18 6.01 20.56
CA ILE A 139 9.91 4.91 21.20
C ILE A 139 11.20 5.48 21.77
N ARG A 140 11.26 5.67 23.09
CA ARG A 140 12.41 6.29 23.78
C ARG A 140 13.47 5.28 24.23
N ASP A 141 13.18 3.98 24.15
CA ASP A 141 14.10 2.91 24.53
C ASP A 141 15.23 2.79 23.51
N ASN A 142 16.41 3.25 23.88
CA ASN A 142 17.60 3.23 23.01
C ASN A 142 18.10 1.82 22.73
N HIS A 143 17.90 0.86 23.66
CA HIS A 143 18.30 -0.53 23.45
C HIS A 143 17.44 -1.17 22.37
N PHE A 144 16.11 -1.04 22.49
CA PHE A 144 15.18 -1.50 21.47
C PHE A 144 15.49 -0.87 20.10
N ARG A 145 15.70 0.45 20.06
CA ARG A 145 15.99 1.18 18.81
C ARG A 145 17.20 0.60 18.08
N LYS A 146 18.33 0.40 18.77
CA LYS A 146 19.54 -0.15 18.18
C LYS A 146 19.34 -1.60 17.73
N ASN A 147 18.77 -2.44 18.61
CA ASN A 147 18.54 -3.85 18.32
C ASN A 147 17.67 -4.04 17.07
N ILE A 148 16.54 -3.30 16.96
CA ILE A 148 15.64 -3.46 15.82
C ILE A 148 16.23 -2.90 14.52
N GLN A 149 17.02 -1.83 14.59
CA GLN A 149 17.74 -1.30 13.43
C GLN A 149 18.75 -2.32 12.89
N GLU A 150 19.52 -2.96 13.76
CA GLU A 150 20.47 -4.01 13.37
C GLU A 150 19.78 -5.21 12.72
N LYS A 151 18.63 -5.64 13.27
CA LYS A 151 17.85 -6.77 12.73
C LYS A 151 17.20 -6.49 11.40
N LEU A 152 16.79 -5.25 11.14
CA LEU A 152 16.14 -4.85 9.89
C LEU A 152 17.12 -4.47 8.79
N LYS A 153 18.38 -4.18 9.12
CA LYS A 153 19.41 -3.80 8.17
C LYS A 153 19.63 -4.80 7.03
N PRO A 154 19.65 -6.14 7.24
CA PRO A 154 19.80 -7.09 6.15
C PRO A 154 18.75 -7.00 5.06
N TYR A 155 17.51 -6.66 5.41
CA TYR A 155 16.42 -6.49 4.43
C TYR A 155 16.66 -5.26 3.54
N ILE A 156 17.17 -4.17 4.12
CA ILE A 156 17.53 -2.96 3.38
C ILE A 156 18.71 -3.23 2.43
N GLU A 157 19.73 -3.92 2.91
CA GLU A 157 20.89 -4.31 2.10
C GLU A 157 20.49 -5.22 0.94
N ALA A 158 19.54 -6.14 1.14
CA ALA A 158 19.02 -7.02 0.09
C ALA A 158 18.29 -6.25 -1.04
N SER A 159 17.80 -5.04 -0.77
CA SER A 159 17.19 -4.15 -1.76
C SER A 159 18.19 -3.21 -2.45
N ASP A 160 19.49 -3.34 -2.22
CA ASP A 160 20.51 -2.37 -2.68
C ASP A 160 20.20 -0.92 -2.27
N GLY A 161 19.54 -0.74 -1.11
CA GLY A 161 19.18 0.57 -0.58
C GLY A 161 18.00 1.26 -1.29
N ARG A 162 17.26 0.56 -2.16
CA ARG A 162 16.09 1.13 -2.86
C ARG A 162 14.91 1.41 -1.94
N MET A 163 14.86 0.78 -0.77
CA MET A 163 13.80 0.99 0.21
C MET A 163 14.36 1.44 1.57
N SER A 164 13.51 2.08 2.34
CA SER A 164 13.75 2.42 3.74
C SER A 164 12.60 1.90 4.61
N PHE A 165 12.89 1.64 5.88
CA PHE A 165 11.89 1.27 6.87
C PHE A 165 11.73 2.33 7.95
N VAL A 166 10.48 2.56 8.37
CA VAL A 166 10.14 3.32 9.57
C VAL A 166 9.42 2.39 10.54
N VAL A 167 10.05 2.05 11.64
CA VAL A 167 9.46 1.22 12.71
C VAL A 167 8.42 2.05 13.48
N ARG A 168 7.17 1.59 13.49
CA ARG A 168 6.03 2.26 14.12
C ARG A 168 6.03 2.04 15.64
N THR A 169 5.28 2.87 16.36
CA THR A 169 5.15 2.75 17.82
C THR A 169 4.55 1.40 18.24
N ALA A 170 3.65 0.82 17.44
CA ALA A 170 3.05 -0.49 17.69
C ALA A 170 4.09 -1.61 17.80
N ALA A 171 5.21 -1.51 17.08
CA ALA A 171 6.29 -2.48 17.09
C ALA A 171 6.95 -2.68 18.48
N TYR A 172 6.88 -1.65 19.36
CA TYR A 172 7.52 -1.72 20.68
C TYR A 172 6.90 -2.78 21.61
N LYS A 173 5.62 -3.11 21.39
CA LYS A 173 4.88 -4.11 22.17
C LYS A 173 4.61 -5.41 21.40
N ALA A 174 5.04 -5.47 20.15
CA ALA A 174 4.81 -6.61 19.28
C ALA A 174 5.76 -7.76 19.62
N ASP A 175 5.36 -8.97 19.23
CA ASP A 175 6.29 -10.09 19.14
C ASP A 175 7.33 -9.79 18.06
N GLU A 176 8.60 -9.99 18.39
CA GLU A 176 9.70 -9.72 17.47
C GLU A 176 9.60 -10.55 16.18
N ASN A 177 9.14 -11.80 16.29
CA ASN A 177 8.99 -12.67 15.12
C ASN A 177 7.88 -12.15 14.18
N GLU A 178 6.79 -11.58 14.71
CA GLU A 178 5.75 -10.95 13.89
C GLU A 178 6.31 -9.73 13.14
N LEU A 179 7.12 -8.92 13.81
CA LEU A 179 7.76 -7.77 13.18
C LEU A 179 8.74 -8.19 12.07
N LEU A 180 9.56 -9.22 12.31
CA LEU A 180 10.51 -9.72 11.31
C LEU A 180 9.80 -10.37 10.12
N LYS A 181 8.69 -11.09 10.33
CA LYS A 181 7.84 -11.60 9.24
C LYS A 181 7.25 -10.47 8.39
N GLU A 182 6.81 -9.39 9.02
CA GLU A 182 6.33 -8.22 8.28
C GLU A 182 7.46 -7.57 7.47
N ALA A 183 8.68 -7.49 8.02
CA ALA A 183 9.85 -6.97 7.30
C ALA A 183 10.22 -7.86 6.10
N GLU A 184 10.17 -9.17 6.24
CA GLU A 184 10.38 -10.13 5.16
C GLU A 184 9.34 -9.97 4.05
N TYR A 185 8.05 -9.87 4.41
CA TYR A 185 6.97 -9.61 3.47
C TYR A 185 7.17 -8.29 2.71
N MET A 186 7.51 -7.20 3.41
CA MET A 186 7.78 -5.89 2.79
C MET A 186 8.97 -5.93 1.84
N SER A 187 10.04 -6.65 2.21
CA SER A 187 11.21 -6.85 1.35
C SER A 187 10.85 -7.64 0.07
N GLY A 188 10.07 -8.71 0.20
CA GLY A 188 9.57 -9.46 -0.95
C GLY A 188 8.66 -8.63 -1.86
N LEU A 189 7.86 -7.76 -1.27
CA LEU A 189 7.00 -6.83 -2.01
C LEU A 189 7.82 -5.80 -2.79
N GLU A 190 8.86 -5.21 -2.18
CA GLU A 190 9.80 -4.31 -2.88
C GLU A 190 10.42 -5.01 -4.10
N GLN A 191 10.96 -6.21 -3.90
CA GLN A 191 11.54 -7.00 -5.00
C GLN A 191 10.53 -7.26 -6.12
N SER A 192 9.29 -7.61 -5.77
CA SER A 192 8.21 -7.82 -6.75
C SER A 192 7.91 -6.55 -7.53
N ILE A 193 7.80 -5.40 -6.86
CA ILE A 193 7.58 -4.09 -7.49
C ILE A 193 8.75 -3.76 -8.40
N HIS A 194 10.00 -3.94 -7.94
CA HIS A 194 11.20 -3.65 -8.73
C HIS A 194 11.25 -4.49 -10.01
N ILE A 195 11.11 -5.82 -9.90
CA ILE A 195 11.14 -6.74 -11.06
C ILE A 195 10.01 -6.40 -12.04
N LYS A 196 8.79 -6.21 -11.54
CA LYS A 196 7.64 -5.90 -12.39
C LYS A 196 7.76 -4.53 -13.04
N SER A 197 8.31 -3.53 -12.35
CA SER A 197 8.48 -2.18 -12.89
C SER A 197 9.41 -2.12 -14.10
N THR A 198 10.41 -3.01 -14.17
CA THR A 198 11.35 -3.11 -15.27
C THR A 198 10.87 -3.99 -16.41
N SER A 199 9.90 -4.89 -16.19
CA SER A 199 9.48 -5.92 -17.14
C SER A 199 8.04 -5.73 -17.67
N ARG A 200 7.22 -4.91 -17.02
CA ARG A 200 5.81 -4.75 -17.38
C ARG A 200 5.58 -3.45 -18.17
N PRO A 201 4.53 -3.41 -19.01
CA PRO A 201 4.18 -2.22 -19.77
C PRO A 201 3.59 -1.12 -18.88
N ALA A 202 3.48 0.10 -19.45
CA ALA A 202 2.70 1.17 -18.83
C ALA A 202 1.29 0.71 -18.46
N PHE A 203 0.72 1.36 -17.45
CA PHE A 203 -0.64 1.09 -16.92
C PHE A 203 -0.77 -0.22 -16.12
N THR A 204 0.35 -0.89 -15.84
CA THR A 204 0.35 -2.04 -14.94
C THR A 204 0.23 -1.59 -13.49
N CYS A 205 -0.75 -2.14 -12.76
CA CYS A 205 -0.82 -2.05 -11.31
C CYS A 205 0.20 -3.01 -10.71
N LEU A 206 1.16 -2.48 -9.97
CA LEU A 206 2.26 -3.26 -9.35
C LEU A 206 1.96 -3.66 -7.92
N TYR A 207 1.16 -2.84 -7.23
CA TYR A 207 0.70 -3.09 -5.88
C TYR A 207 -0.73 -2.57 -5.73
N ARG A 208 -1.61 -3.42 -5.20
CA ARG A 208 -2.95 -3.03 -4.74
C ARG A 208 -2.93 -2.97 -3.23
N LYS A 209 -3.35 -1.83 -2.69
CA LYS A 209 -3.59 -1.75 -1.26
C LYS A 209 -4.76 -2.67 -0.91
N GLU A 210 -4.57 -3.45 0.13
CA GLU A 210 -5.62 -4.31 0.66
C GLU A 210 -6.84 -3.49 1.09
N GLU A 211 -8.02 -4.01 0.81
CA GLU A 211 -9.25 -3.38 1.25
C GLU A 211 -9.38 -3.39 2.77
N GLN A 212 -9.97 -2.34 3.35
CA GLN A 212 -10.01 -2.16 4.80
C GLN A 212 -10.69 -3.33 5.52
N TYR A 213 -11.76 -3.89 4.95
CA TYR A 213 -12.45 -5.04 5.56
C TYR A 213 -11.56 -6.28 5.61
N VAL A 214 -10.69 -6.49 4.62
CA VAL A 214 -9.76 -7.63 4.61
C VAL A 214 -8.71 -7.44 5.69
N ALA A 215 -8.13 -6.22 5.79
CA ALA A 215 -7.15 -5.88 6.81
C ALA A 215 -7.73 -6.06 8.23
N ASP A 216 -8.95 -5.54 8.47
CA ASP A 216 -9.62 -5.65 9.78
C ASP A 216 -9.92 -7.11 10.15
N ILE A 217 -10.37 -7.94 9.19
CA ILE A 217 -10.63 -9.37 9.43
C ILE A 217 -9.33 -10.10 9.78
N ARG A 218 -8.22 -9.76 9.15
CA ARG A 218 -6.91 -10.35 9.45
C ARG A 218 -6.44 -9.99 10.86
N GLU A 219 -6.70 -8.78 11.34
CA GLU A 219 -6.36 -8.36 12.70
C GLU A 219 -7.05 -9.20 13.79
N TYR A 220 -8.18 -9.83 13.48
CA TYR A 220 -8.87 -10.72 14.43
C TYR A 220 -8.10 -11.99 14.79
N LYS A 221 -6.98 -12.31 14.11
CA LYS A 221 -6.15 -13.51 14.37
C LYS A 221 -7.04 -14.75 14.57
N LEU A 222 -7.82 -15.07 13.53
CA LEU A 222 -8.76 -16.18 13.56
C LEU A 222 -8.04 -17.50 13.84
N THR A 223 -8.70 -18.36 14.62
CA THR A 223 -8.23 -19.70 14.95
C THR A 223 -8.95 -20.75 14.11
N ASN A 224 -8.47 -21.99 14.11
CA ASN A 224 -9.11 -23.10 13.38
C ASN A 224 -10.58 -23.40 13.80
N SER A 225 -11.03 -22.86 14.94
CA SER A 225 -12.41 -22.96 15.42
C SER A 225 -13.30 -21.82 14.94
N ASP A 226 -12.74 -20.78 14.33
CA ASP A 226 -13.46 -19.61 13.87
C ASP A 226 -13.84 -19.79 12.38
N SER A 227 -14.87 -19.11 11.92
CA SER A 227 -15.36 -19.21 10.53
C SER A 227 -15.70 -17.87 9.94
N ILE A 228 -15.45 -17.74 8.62
CA ILE A 228 -15.91 -16.61 7.81
C ILE A 228 -16.93 -17.16 6.82
N VAL A 229 -18.03 -16.45 6.66
CA VAL A 229 -19.12 -16.81 5.76
C VAL A 229 -19.55 -15.59 4.96
N SER A 230 -19.69 -15.75 3.65
CA SER A 230 -20.25 -14.73 2.76
C SER A 230 -21.21 -15.39 1.76
N ASP A 231 -22.18 -14.64 1.30
CA ASP A 231 -23.02 -14.94 0.13
C ASP A 231 -22.36 -14.48 -1.19
N GLU A 232 -21.25 -13.72 -1.12
CA GLU A 232 -20.48 -13.28 -2.26
C GLU A 232 -19.10 -13.97 -2.29
N PRO A 233 -18.84 -14.87 -3.28
CA PRO A 233 -17.55 -15.59 -3.37
C PRO A 233 -16.35 -14.66 -3.48
N GLU A 234 -16.48 -13.51 -4.18
CA GLU A 234 -15.43 -12.52 -4.38
C GLU A 234 -14.91 -11.95 -3.04
N LEU A 235 -15.80 -11.68 -2.08
CA LEU A 235 -15.40 -11.20 -0.76
C LEU A 235 -14.56 -12.23 0.00
N LEU A 236 -14.89 -13.53 -0.15
CA LEU A 236 -14.10 -14.62 0.44
C LEU A 236 -12.74 -14.78 -0.25
N GLU A 237 -12.70 -14.68 -1.57
CA GLU A 237 -11.45 -14.74 -2.34
C GLU A 237 -10.49 -13.62 -1.93
N ASN A 238 -10.98 -12.40 -1.78
CA ASN A 238 -10.18 -11.25 -1.35
C ASN A 238 -9.58 -11.48 0.06
N ILE A 239 -10.35 -12.09 0.97
CA ILE A 239 -9.86 -12.40 2.32
C ILE A 239 -8.81 -13.52 2.28
N THR A 240 -9.04 -14.57 1.48
CA THR A 240 -8.16 -15.74 1.43
C THR A 240 -6.90 -15.51 0.60
N SER A 241 -6.97 -14.73 -0.48
CA SER A 241 -5.83 -14.41 -1.34
C SER A 241 -4.79 -13.49 -0.66
N GLY A 242 -5.22 -12.74 0.33
CA GLY A 242 -4.36 -11.89 1.14
C GLY A 242 -3.73 -12.58 2.36
N VAL A 243 -3.97 -13.88 2.57
CA VAL A 243 -3.32 -14.65 3.66
C VAL A 243 -2.03 -15.24 3.10
N PRO A 244 -0.83 -14.86 3.63
CA PRO A 244 0.43 -15.49 3.28
C PRO A 244 0.51 -16.92 3.79
#